data_d26fbac9692f676d0ea4a3341b88103e
#
_entry.id   d26fbac9692f676d0ea4a3341b88103e
#
_cell.length_a   1.000
_cell.length_b   1.000
_cell.length_c   1.000
_cell.angle_alpha   90.00
_cell.angle_beta   90.00
_cell.angle_gamma   90.00
#
_symmetry.space_group_name_H-M   'P 1'
#
loop_
_entity.id
_entity.type
_entity.pdbx_description
1 polymer ?
#
loop_
_entity_poly.entity_id
_entity_poly.type
_entity_poly.pdbx_seq_one_letter_code
_entity_poly.pdbx_strand_id
1 'polypeptide(L)'
;MNPIKSAILGMALLTVADVYAGEQCCRQGGNLVIETIMARRSVRMYKDMPVERCKLQKIVECGINAPSGMNKQPWQVRVVDSWEYIDGITGVFRKANPRMADDASFKNMFRNAPAVIFIASPADGSGQLDCGLLGENMILAAQSMGLGTCCLGGPVAFMNGNADAKPYVERLNLPEGYKLLYAIAVGYPDEKPEAKPRDAAKVQFVE
;
A
#
# COMPACT_ATOMS: atom_id res chain seq x y z
N MET A 1 38.38 -70.21 -13.76
CA MET A 1 37.35 -69.83 -12.72
C MET A 1 37.58 -68.40 -12.31
N ASN A 2 36.81 -67.49 -12.88
CA ASN A 2 36.85 -66.08 -12.55
C ASN A 2 35.49 -65.69 -11.96
N PRO A 3 35.39 -65.08 -10.78
CA PRO A 3 34.14 -64.53 -10.29
C PRO A 3 33.98 -63.09 -10.79
N ILE A 4 32.87 -62.85 -11.42
CA ILE A 4 32.40 -61.58 -11.89
C ILE A 4 32.00 -60.75 -10.67
N LYS A 5 32.67 -59.63 -10.44
CA LYS A 5 32.26 -58.61 -9.42
C LYS A 5 31.11 -57.81 -10.00
N SER A 6 29.93 -58.01 -9.42
CA SER A 6 28.73 -57.21 -9.69
C SER A 6 28.86 -55.87 -8.94
N ALA A 7 28.98 -54.78 -9.66
CA ALA A 7 28.91 -53.43 -9.13
C ALA A 7 27.43 -53.06 -8.96
N ILE A 8 26.95 -53.01 -7.76
CA ILE A 8 25.62 -52.49 -7.40
C ILE A 8 25.73 -50.97 -7.43
N LEU A 9 25.15 -50.36 -8.45
CA LEU A 9 24.96 -48.93 -8.57
C LEU A 9 23.83 -48.51 -7.58
N GLY A 10 24.21 -47.91 -6.46
CA GLY A 10 23.27 -47.40 -5.48
C GLY A 10 22.55 -46.17 -6.03
N MET A 11 21.41 -46.38 -6.67
CA MET A 11 20.44 -45.31 -6.87
C MET A 11 19.83 -44.95 -5.53
N ALA A 12 20.16 -43.78 -5.00
CA ALA A 12 19.46 -43.21 -3.86
C ALA A 12 18.00 -42.98 -4.27
N LEU A 13 17.10 -43.83 -3.78
CA LEU A 13 15.67 -43.52 -3.81
C LEU A 13 15.43 -42.36 -2.86
N LEU A 14 15.29 -41.16 -3.40
CA LEU A 14 14.63 -40.08 -2.69
C LEU A 14 13.22 -40.57 -2.35
N THR A 15 12.96 -40.77 -1.06
CA THR A 15 11.67 -41.29 -0.64
C THR A 15 10.62 -40.18 -0.82
N VAL A 16 9.42 -40.59 -1.21
CA VAL A 16 8.26 -39.71 -1.40
C VAL A 16 8.02 -38.83 -0.15
N ALA A 17 8.55 -39.21 1.00
CA ALA A 17 8.49 -38.45 2.25
C ALA A 17 9.26 -37.10 2.21
N ASP A 18 10.39 -37.00 1.46
CA ASP A 18 11.19 -35.76 1.40
C ASP A 18 10.53 -34.71 0.51
N VAL A 19 9.74 -35.14 -0.49
CA VAL A 19 8.96 -34.22 -1.34
C VAL A 19 7.73 -33.68 -0.57
N TYR A 20 7.13 -34.47 0.31
CA TYR A 20 5.98 -34.04 1.13
C TYR A 20 6.36 -33.10 2.27
N ALA A 21 7.59 -33.15 2.81
CA ALA A 21 8.01 -32.26 3.88
C ALA A 21 8.12 -30.78 3.43
N GLY A 22 8.52 -30.54 2.19
CA GLY A 22 8.60 -29.19 1.60
C GLY A 22 7.22 -28.56 1.36
N GLU A 23 6.22 -29.35 0.97
CA GLU A 23 4.86 -28.85 0.73
C GLU A 23 4.05 -28.62 2.02
N GLN A 24 4.39 -29.30 3.11
CA GLN A 24 3.67 -29.21 4.39
C GLN A 24 4.00 -27.94 5.16
N CYS A 25 5.17 -27.32 4.92
CA CYS A 25 5.55 -26.04 5.55
C CYS A 25 4.62 -24.88 5.09
N CYS A 26 3.99 -24.97 3.91
CA CYS A 26 3.12 -23.94 3.34
C CYS A 26 1.62 -24.25 3.46
N ARG A 27 1.23 -25.43 3.94
CA ARG A 27 -0.17 -25.85 4.14
C ARG A 27 -0.64 -25.63 5.58
N GLN A 28 -0.37 -24.46 6.17
CA GLN A 28 -1.14 -24.03 7.34
C GLN A 28 -2.44 -23.43 6.83
N GLY A 29 -3.56 -24.09 7.09
CA GLY A 29 -4.88 -23.60 6.74
C GLY A 29 -5.10 -22.22 7.31
N GLY A 30 -5.54 -21.26 6.45
CA GLY A 30 -6.14 -20.02 6.88
C GLY A 30 -5.24 -19.04 7.62
N ASN A 31 -4.03 -18.75 7.14
CA ASN A 31 -3.24 -17.65 7.70
C ASN A 31 -3.78 -16.31 7.20
N LEU A 32 -4.56 -15.63 8.05
CA LEU A 32 -5.22 -14.36 7.73
C LEU A 32 -4.26 -13.29 7.23
N VAL A 33 -3.01 -13.28 7.69
CA VAL A 33 -2.00 -12.29 7.24
C VAL A 33 -1.64 -12.56 5.78
N ILE A 34 -1.31 -13.81 5.45
CA ILE A 34 -0.98 -14.21 4.08
C ILE A 34 -2.18 -13.97 3.16
N GLU A 35 -3.37 -14.37 3.58
CA GLU A 35 -4.60 -14.16 2.81
C GLU A 35 -4.86 -12.67 2.55
N THR A 36 -4.69 -11.81 3.54
CA THR A 36 -4.84 -10.35 3.40
C THR A 36 -3.84 -9.78 2.40
N ILE A 37 -2.57 -10.17 2.49
CA ILE A 37 -1.52 -9.75 1.56
C ILE A 37 -1.86 -10.20 0.13
N MET A 38 -2.25 -11.45 -0.05
CA MET A 38 -2.55 -12.02 -1.37
C MET A 38 -3.85 -11.48 -1.97
N ALA A 39 -4.83 -11.11 -1.14
CA ALA A 39 -6.12 -10.57 -1.58
C ALA A 39 -6.09 -9.07 -1.88
N ARG A 40 -5.17 -8.32 -1.26
CA ARG A 40 -5.11 -6.87 -1.40
C ARG A 40 -4.92 -6.42 -2.85
N ARG A 41 -5.71 -5.40 -3.24
CA ARG A 41 -5.61 -4.75 -4.56
C ARG A 41 -5.60 -3.23 -4.42
N SER A 42 -5.07 -2.54 -5.42
CA SER A 42 -5.23 -1.08 -5.53
C SER A 42 -6.63 -0.79 -6.07
N VAL A 43 -7.51 -0.35 -5.18
CA VAL A 43 -8.90 0.02 -5.48
C VAL A 43 -8.92 1.49 -5.92
N ARG A 44 -9.64 1.81 -7.00
CA ARG A 44 -9.73 3.15 -7.60
C ARG A 44 -11.17 3.62 -7.81
N MET A 45 -12.14 2.78 -7.46
CA MET A 45 -13.56 3.10 -7.43
C MET A 45 -14.10 2.80 -6.04
N TYR A 46 -14.77 3.77 -5.46
CA TYR A 46 -15.26 3.71 -4.09
C TYR A 46 -16.74 4.03 -4.03
N LYS A 47 -17.44 3.37 -3.12
CA LYS A 47 -18.82 3.71 -2.79
C LYS A 47 -18.89 5.12 -2.22
N ASP A 48 -20.00 5.80 -2.51
CA ASP A 48 -20.27 7.15 -2.00
C ASP A 48 -20.78 7.08 -0.55
N MET A 49 -19.88 6.73 0.35
CA MET A 49 -20.16 6.63 1.78
C MET A 49 -18.90 6.93 2.61
N PRO A 50 -19.03 7.56 3.77
CA PRO A 50 -17.91 7.87 4.63
C PRO A 50 -17.28 6.60 5.21
N VAL A 51 -15.98 6.71 5.57
CA VAL A 51 -15.29 5.70 6.37
C VAL A 51 -15.39 6.13 7.84
N GLU A 52 -15.76 5.19 8.71
CA GLU A 52 -15.88 5.44 10.14
C GLU A 52 -14.54 5.88 10.74
N ARG A 53 -14.57 6.91 11.56
CA ARG A 53 -13.38 7.48 12.19
C ARG A 53 -12.59 6.42 12.99
N CYS A 54 -13.27 5.50 13.65
CA CYS A 54 -12.62 4.42 14.40
C CYS A 54 -11.80 3.48 13.50
N LYS A 55 -12.26 3.21 12.27
CA LYS A 55 -11.49 2.43 11.29
C LYS A 55 -10.27 3.20 10.80
N LEU A 56 -10.40 4.50 10.51
CA LEU A 56 -9.27 5.34 10.14
C LEU A 56 -8.23 5.42 11.26
N GLN A 57 -8.66 5.55 12.52
CA GLN A 57 -7.78 5.50 13.69
C GLN A 57 -7.04 4.16 13.79
N LYS A 58 -7.74 3.04 13.60
CA LYS A 58 -7.13 1.70 13.64
C LYS A 58 -6.11 1.49 12.51
N ILE A 59 -6.39 2.00 11.31
CA ILE A 59 -5.44 2.00 10.19
C ILE A 59 -4.14 2.72 10.57
N VAL A 60 -4.26 3.93 11.13
CA VAL A 60 -3.08 4.72 11.53
C VAL A 60 -2.32 4.04 12.67
N GLU A 61 -3.03 3.50 13.66
CA GLU A 61 -2.42 2.73 14.75
C GLU A 61 -1.61 1.55 14.24
N CYS A 62 -2.14 0.78 13.28
CA CYS A 62 -1.39 -0.30 12.64
C CYS A 62 -0.19 0.25 11.86
N GLY A 63 -0.35 1.37 11.18
CA GLY A 63 0.71 2.01 10.42
C GLY A 63 1.92 2.36 11.29
N ILE A 64 1.71 3.10 12.38
CA ILE A 64 2.79 3.56 13.26
C ILE A 64 3.49 2.43 14.05
N ASN A 65 2.96 1.21 14.00
CA ASN A 65 3.65 0.00 14.49
C ASN A 65 4.67 -0.56 13.47
N ALA A 66 4.87 0.10 12.34
CA ALA A 66 5.92 -0.29 11.40
C ALA A 66 7.31 -0.09 12.02
N PRO A 67 8.29 -0.93 11.69
CA PRO A 67 9.68 -0.68 12.09
C PRO A 67 10.23 0.55 11.37
N SER A 68 11.22 1.20 12.01
CA SER A 68 11.98 2.28 11.40
C SER A 68 13.45 2.21 11.84
N GLY A 69 14.35 2.72 11.03
CA GLY A 69 15.77 2.73 11.33
C GLY A 69 16.04 3.38 12.69
N MET A 70 16.63 2.65 13.63
CA MET A 70 16.89 3.10 15.01
C MET A 70 15.64 3.64 15.74
N ASN A 71 14.45 3.19 15.34
CA ASN A 71 13.16 3.67 15.84
C ASN A 71 12.97 5.19 15.70
N LYS A 72 13.54 5.78 14.65
CA LYS A 72 13.46 7.24 14.41
C LYS A 72 12.07 7.73 14.00
N GLN A 73 11.22 6.85 13.45
CA GLN A 73 9.85 7.16 13.04
C GLN A 73 9.76 8.44 12.20
N PRO A 74 10.48 8.52 11.07
CA PRO A 74 10.66 9.75 10.29
C PRO A 74 9.45 10.05 9.41
N TRP A 75 8.27 9.82 9.89
CA TRP A 75 7.02 10.05 9.17
C TRP A 75 6.14 11.07 9.86
N GLN A 76 5.37 11.76 9.07
CA GLN A 76 4.22 12.52 9.51
C GLN A 76 2.99 11.99 8.78
N VAL A 77 1.93 11.71 9.52
CA VAL A 77 0.68 11.18 8.98
C VAL A 77 -0.42 12.21 9.20
N ARG A 78 -1.19 12.50 8.15
CA ARG A 78 -2.38 13.37 8.23
C ARG A 78 -3.55 12.66 7.58
N VAL A 79 -4.60 12.45 8.35
CA VAL A 79 -5.85 11.84 7.86
C VAL A 79 -6.84 12.95 7.55
N VAL A 80 -7.35 12.96 6.35
CA VAL A 80 -8.34 13.90 5.88
C VAL A 80 -9.58 13.12 5.45
N ASP A 81 -10.66 13.30 6.16
CA ASP A 81 -12.02 12.82 5.86
C ASP A 81 -13.02 13.99 5.77
N SER A 82 -12.50 15.22 5.71
CA SER A 82 -13.28 16.42 5.43
C SER A 82 -13.54 16.56 3.93
N TRP A 83 -14.80 16.43 3.53
CA TRP A 83 -15.22 16.67 2.14
C TRP A 83 -14.87 18.09 1.68
N GLU A 84 -14.98 19.08 2.58
CA GLU A 84 -14.63 20.49 2.31
C GLU A 84 -13.15 20.62 1.89
N TYR A 85 -12.25 19.96 2.61
CA TYR A 85 -10.84 19.99 2.26
C TYR A 85 -10.58 19.29 0.92
N ILE A 86 -11.17 18.10 0.75
CA ILE A 86 -10.97 17.26 -0.46
C ILE A 86 -11.54 17.98 -1.69
N ASP A 87 -12.73 18.56 -1.58
CA ASP A 87 -13.35 19.30 -2.67
C ASP A 87 -12.60 20.60 -2.99
N GLY A 88 -12.20 21.33 -1.93
CA GLY A 88 -11.44 22.56 -2.11
C GLY A 88 -10.12 22.37 -2.87
N ILE A 89 -9.28 21.42 -2.45
CA ILE A 89 -8.02 21.13 -3.19
C ILE A 89 -8.32 20.55 -4.59
N THR A 90 -9.40 19.79 -4.75
CA THR A 90 -9.84 19.30 -6.06
C THR A 90 -10.25 20.44 -6.98
N GLY A 91 -10.88 21.50 -6.45
CA GLY A 91 -11.18 22.73 -7.19
C GLY A 91 -9.93 23.41 -7.76
N VAL A 92 -8.84 23.45 -6.97
CA VAL A 92 -7.52 23.93 -7.44
C VAL A 92 -6.99 23.02 -8.56
N PHE A 93 -7.10 21.70 -8.37
CA PHE A 93 -6.67 20.72 -9.37
C PHE A 93 -7.46 20.86 -10.70
N ARG A 94 -8.78 21.04 -10.64
CA ARG A 94 -9.63 21.25 -11.83
C ARG A 94 -9.23 22.51 -12.60
N LYS A 95 -8.95 23.61 -11.92
CA LYS A 95 -8.48 24.86 -12.56
C LYS A 95 -7.19 24.65 -13.35
N ALA A 96 -6.25 23.87 -12.80
CA ALA A 96 -4.99 23.55 -13.45
C ALA A 96 -5.14 22.46 -14.54
N ASN A 97 -6.23 21.70 -14.55
CA ASN A 97 -6.49 20.58 -15.45
C ASN A 97 -7.91 20.67 -16.04
N PRO A 98 -8.18 21.59 -16.98
CA PRO A 98 -9.55 21.84 -17.51
C PRO A 98 -10.25 20.59 -18.05
N ARG A 99 -9.49 19.68 -18.67
CA ARG A 99 -10.06 18.40 -19.19
C ARG A 99 -10.71 17.54 -18.09
N MET A 100 -10.22 17.63 -16.85
CA MET A 100 -10.80 16.92 -15.71
C MET A 100 -12.02 17.64 -15.15
N ALA A 101 -12.16 18.96 -15.42
CA ALA A 101 -13.33 19.73 -14.99
C ALA A 101 -14.60 19.31 -15.74
N ASP A 102 -14.44 18.87 -16.99
CA ASP A 102 -15.55 18.47 -17.87
C ASP A 102 -15.97 17.00 -17.69
N ASP A 103 -15.20 16.21 -16.94
CA ASP A 103 -15.49 14.81 -16.66
C ASP A 103 -16.45 14.67 -15.46
N ALA A 104 -17.71 14.37 -15.74
CA ALA A 104 -18.75 14.17 -14.71
C ALA A 104 -18.45 13.00 -13.74
N SER A 105 -17.63 12.03 -14.14
CA SER A 105 -17.21 10.92 -13.29
C SER A 105 -16.09 11.30 -12.30
N PHE A 106 -15.40 12.41 -12.56
CA PHE A 106 -14.31 12.93 -11.72
C PHE A 106 -14.87 13.76 -10.58
N LYS A 107 -15.11 13.15 -9.43
CA LYS A 107 -15.58 13.85 -8.22
C LYS A 107 -14.41 14.53 -7.49
N ASN A 108 -13.30 13.82 -7.25
CA ASN A 108 -12.12 14.37 -6.62
C ASN A 108 -10.80 13.76 -7.13
N MET A 109 -9.69 14.50 -6.92
CA MET A 109 -8.36 14.12 -7.40
C MET A 109 -7.76 12.87 -6.72
N PHE A 110 -8.40 12.37 -5.68
CA PHE A 110 -7.98 11.18 -4.92
C PHE A 110 -8.78 9.93 -5.33
N ARG A 111 -9.10 9.77 -6.63
CA ARG A 111 -9.88 8.65 -7.15
C ARG A 111 -11.30 8.57 -6.58
N ASN A 112 -11.88 9.70 -6.26
CA ASN A 112 -13.21 9.83 -5.66
C ASN A 112 -13.32 9.18 -4.26
N ALA A 113 -12.19 8.93 -3.59
CA ALA A 113 -12.20 8.35 -2.25
C ALA A 113 -12.77 9.34 -1.23
N PRO A 114 -13.55 8.86 -0.23
CA PRO A 114 -14.11 9.69 0.82
C PRO A 114 -13.10 10.09 1.90
N ALA A 115 -11.97 9.39 1.99
CA ALA A 115 -10.90 9.70 2.92
C ALA A 115 -9.53 9.55 2.28
N VAL A 116 -8.56 10.34 2.74
CA VAL A 116 -7.19 10.36 2.27
C VAL A 116 -6.24 10.40 3.45
N ILE A 117 -5.24 9.53 3.45
CA ILE A 117 -4.14 9.56 4.42
C ILE A 117 -2.90 10.07 3.71
N PHE A 118 -2.43 11.25 4.09
CA PHE A 118 -1.16 11.80 3.59
C PHE A 118 -0.01 11.31 4.44
N ILE A 119 1.04 10.86 3.80
CA ILE A 119 2.32 10.52 4.42
C ILE A 119 3.35 11.53 3.94
N ALA A 120 4.03 12.14 4.90
CA ALA A 120 5.14 13.05 4.65
C ALA A 120 6.41 12.51 5.28
N SER A 121 7.54 12.79 4.64
CA SER A 121 8.89 12.44 5.08
C SER A 121 9.79 13.67 5.10
N PRO A 122 10.98 13.59 5.74
CA PRO A 122 11.99 14.63 5.60
C PRO A 122 12.26 14.98 4.13
N ALA A 123 12.41 16.27 3.84
CA ALA A 123 12.56 16.77 2.47
C ALA A 123 13.91 16.38 1.83
N ASP A 124 14.90 16.00 2.63
CA ASP A 124 16.19 15.47 2.19
C ASP A 124 16.11 14.05 1.60
N GLY A 125 14.93 13.44 1.67
CA GLY A 125 14.68 12.09 1.14
C GLY A 125 15.01 10.97 2.11
N SER A 126 15.45 11.27 3.33
CA SER A 126 15.62 10.25 4.37
C SER A 126 14.28 9.68 4.84
N GLY A 127 14.28 8.44 5.33
CA GLY A 127 13.06 7.82 5.90
C GLY A 127 12.00 7.36 4.88
N GLN A 128 12.27 7.44 3.57
CA GLN A 128 11.29 6.98 2.57
C GLN A 128 10.98 5.50 2.67
N LEU A 129 11.98 4.66 2.97
CA LEU A 129 11.79 3.23 3.22
C LEU A 129 10.86 3.02 4.42
N ASP A 130 11.12 3.70 5.54
CA ASP A 130 10.32 3.60 6.76
C ASP A 130 8.87 4.05 6.50
N CYS A 131 8.67 5.12 5.73
CA CYS A 131 7.35 5.58 5.28
C CYS A 131 6.64 4.55 4.39
N GLY A 132 7.38 3.79 3.58
CA GLY A 132 6.84 2.69 2.79
C GLY A 132 6.33 1.54 3.66
N LEU A 133 7.10 1.14 4.68
CA LEU A 133 6.71 0.12 5.65
C LEU A 133 5.47 0.53 6.45
N LEU A 134 5.43 1.78 6.91
CA LEU A 134 4.26 2.38 7.56
C LEU A 134 3.01 2.30 6.66
N GLY A 135 3.15 2.68 5.40
CA GLY A 135 2.03 2.69 4.46
C GLY A 135 1.52 1.29 4.14
N GLU A 136 2.38 0.28 4.00
CA GLU A 136 1.93 -1.09 3.75
C GLU A 136 1.17 -1.65 4.95
N ASN A 137 1.61 -1.40 6.20
CA ASN A 137 0.82 -1.77 7.38
C ASN A 137 -0.58 -1.16 7.36
N MET A 138 -0.71 0.14 6.98
CA MET A 138 -2.00 0.81 6.84
C MET A 138 -2.88 0.15 5.77
N ILE A 139 -2.30 -0.17 4.64
CA ILE A 139 -3.00 -0.79 3.50
C ILE A 139 -3.53 -2.17 3.87
N LEU A 140 -2.72 -2.98 4.56
CA LEU A 140 -3.12 -4.31 5.00
C LEU A 140 -4.19 -4.25 6.10
N ALA A 141 -4.06 -3.30 7.04
CA ALA A 141 -5.09 -3.06 8.05
C ALA A 141 -6.43 -2.65 7.42
N ALA A 142 -6.41 -1.74 6.43
CA ALA A 142 -7.61 -1.35 5.69
C ALA A 142 -8.25 -2.55 4.98
N GLN A 143 -7.46 -3.36 4.28
CA GLN A 143 -7.92 -4.58 3.60
C GLN A 143 -8.58 -5.55 4.57
N SER A 144 -8.01 -5.79 5.75
CA SER A 144 -8.56 -6.70 6.76
C SER A 144 -9.91 -6.23 7.33
N MET A 145 -10.19 -4.92 7.25
CA MET A 145 -11.46 -4.31 7.67
C MET A 145 -12.46 -4.11 6.52
N GLY A 146 -12.20 -4.70 5.34
CA GLY A 146 -13.08 -4.62 4.17
C GLY A 146 -13.01 -3.28 3.44
N LEU A 147 -11.98 -2.47 3.68
CA LEU A 147 -11.75 -1.21 2.98
C LEU A 147 -10.79 -1.40 1.80
N GLY A 148 -11.03 -0.64 0.74
CA GLY A 148 -10.14 -0.53 -0.40
C GLY A 148 -9.17 0.64 -0.25
N THR A 149 -7.96 0.48 -0.79
CA THR A 149 -6.93 1.53 -0.78
C THR A 149 -6.23 1.67 -2.11
N CYS A 150 -5.67 2.85 -2.36
CA CYS A 150 -4.76 3.10 -3.49
C CYS A 150 -3.68 4.11 -3.09
N CYS A 151 -2.40 3.75 -3.27
CA CYS A 151 -1.30 4.71 -3.16
C CYS A 151 -1.32 5.68 -4.34
N LEU A 152 -1.20 6.96 -4.03
CA LEU A 152 -1.31 8.07 -4.97
C LEU A 152 -0.07 8.98 -4.88
N GLY A 153 0.75 8.97 -5.94
CA GLY A 153 1.85 9.91 -6.09
C GLY A 153 1.45 11.19 -6.84
N GLY A 154 0.61 11.06 -7.88
CA GLY A 154 0.21 12.19 -8.73
C GLY A 154 -0.42 13.36 -7.99
N PRO A 155 -1.46 13.15 -7.17
CA PRO A 155 -2.05 14.20 -6.34
C PRO A 155 -1.01 14.90 -5.45
N VAL A 156 -0.12 14.16 -4.83
CA VAL A 156 0.93 14.71 -3.95
C VAL A 156 1.96 15.52 -4.75
N ALA A 157 2.38 15.02 -5.92
CA ALA A 157 3.26 15.78 -6.80
C ALA A 157 2.63 17.12 -7.22
N PHE A 158 1.34 17.13 -7.54
CA PHE A 158 0.59 18.35 -7.81
C PHE A 158 0.57 19.28 -6.59
N MET A 159 0.24 18.79 -5.41
CA MET A 159 0.16 19.60 -4.19
C MET A 159 1.52 20.21 -3.82
N ASN A 160 2.60 19.46 -3.99
CA ASN A 160 3.96 19.96 -3.72
C ASN A 160 4.45 20.99 -4.77
N GLY A 161 3.97 20.91 -6.01
CA GLY A 161 4.47 21.71 -7.13
C GLY A 161 3.59 22.90 -7.53
N ASN A 162 2.35 22.99 -7.06
CA ASN A 162 1.41 24.01 -7.48
C ASN A 162 1.24 25.09 -6.40
N ALA A 163 1.47 26.36 -6.77
CA ALA A 163 1.40 27.48 -5.82
C ALA A 163 0.00 27.66 -5.21
N ASP A 164 -1.07 27.44 -5.99
CA ASP A 164 -2.45 27.56 -5.53
C ASP A 164 -2.85 26.43 -4.56
N ALA A 165 -2.11 25.31 -4.55
CA ALA A 165 -2.30 24.21 -3.60
C ALA A 165 -1.61 24.48 -2.24
N LYS A 166 -0.70 25.46 -2.17
CA LYS A 166 0.06 25.76 -0.95
C LYS A 166 -0.80 25.96 0.30
N PRO A 167 -1.93 26.70 0.28
CA PRO A 167 -2.78 26.86 1.46
C PRO A 167 -3.32 25.52 2.00
N TYR A 168 -3.56 24.55 1.13
CA TYR A 168 -4.01 23.20 1.54
C TYR A 168 -2.88 22.38 2.15
N VAL A 169 -1.65 22.51 1.64
CA VAL A 169 -0.48 21.87 2.24
C VAL A 169 -0.19 22.45 3.62
N GLU A 170 -0.28 23.79 3.78
CA GLU A 170 -0.10 24.47 5.06
C GLU A 170 -1.14 24.02 6.10
N ARG A 171 -2.40 23.79 5.71
CA ARG A 171 -3.45 23.26 6.60
C ARG A 171 -3.12 21.86 7.14
N LEU A 172 -2.26 21.09 6.48
CA LEU A 172 -1.79 19.81 7.01
C LEU A 172 -0.82 19.96 8.19
N ASN A 173 -0.34 21.19 8.47
CA ASN A 173 0.52 21.51 9.59
C ASN A 173 1.69 20.51 9.73
N LEU A 174 2.47 20.37 8.65
CA LEU A 174 3.68 19.56 8.66
C LEU A 174 4.80 20.32 9.36
N PRO A 175 5.67 19.64 10.11
CA PRO A 175 6.86 20.26 10.67
C PRO A 175 7.77 20.82 9.55
N GLU A 176 8.57 21.82 9.91
CA GLU A 176 9.61 22.34 9.01
C GLU A 176 10.54 21.20 8.54
N GLY A 177 10.96 21.25 7.30
CA GLY A 177 11.83 20.23 6.70
C GLY A 177 11.09 18.97 6.24
N TYR A 178 9.75 18.91 6.34
CA TYR A 178 8.94 17.79 5.82
C TYR A 178 8.22 18.19 4.53
N LYS A 179 8.05 17.21 3.65
CA LYS A 179 7.21 17.33 2.44
C LYS A 179 6.34 16.10 2.27
N LEU A 180 5.22 16.28 1.58
CA LEU A 180 4.36 15.15 1.22
C LEU A 180 5.13 14.17 0.33
N LEU A 181 5.11 12.87 0.70
CA LEU A 181 5.77 11.81 -0.04
C LEU A 181 4.78 11.08 -0.95
N TYR A 182 3.66 10.63 -0.40
CA TYR A 182 2.53 10.05 -1.12
C TYR A 182 1.26 10.15 -0.28
N ALA A 183 0.12 9.80 -0.89
CA ALA A 183 -1.13 9.68 -0.19
C ALA A 183 -1.74 8.28 -0.38
N ILE A 184 -2.59 7.86 0.54
CA ILE A 184 -3.39 6.65 0.44
C ILE A 184 -4.85 7.07 0.38
N ALA A 185 -5.51 6.82 -0.76
CA ALA A 185 -6.96 6.90 -0.87
C ALA A 185 -7.57 5.73 -0.11
N VAL A 186 -8.63 5.99 0.67
CA VAL A 186 -9.29 4.99 1.52
C VAL A 186 -10.81 5.12 1.37
N GLY A 187 -11.49 4.00 1.21
CA GLY A 187 -12.95 3.96 1.10
C GLY A 187 -13.47 2.54 0.97
N TYR A 188 -14.79 2.38 0.99
CA TYR A 188 -15.41 1.10 0.67
C TYR A 188 -15.29 0.81 -0.82
N PRO A 189 -14.75 -0.35 -1.23
CA PRO A 189 -14.54 -0.65 -2.64
C PRO A 189 -15.88 -0.76 -3.40
N ASP A 190 -15.92 -0.15 -4.58
CA ASP A 190 -17.01 -0.30 -5.56
C ASP A 190 -16.51 -0.99 -6.85
N GLU A 191 -15.40 -1.67 -6.74
CA GLU A 191 -14.81 -2.52 -7.78
C GLU A 191 -14.11 -3.72 -7.14
N LYS A 192 -13.85 -4.74 -7.93
CA LYS A 192 -13.05 -5.92 -7.53
C LYS A 192 -11.93 -6.13 -8.56
N PRO A 193 -10.82 -5.40 -8.43
CA PRO A 193 -9.73 -5.48 -9.40
C PRO A 193 -9.09 -6.87 -9.40
N GLU A 194 -8.78 -7.37 -10.59
CA GLU A 194 -8.04 -8.62 -10.76
C GLU A 194 -6.57 -8.49 -10.30
N ALA A 195 -6.00 -9.62 -9.92
CA ALA A 195 -4.58 -9.70 -9.60
C ALA A 195 -3.74 -9.52 -10.87
N LYS A 196 -2.87 -8.53 -10.89
CA LYS A 196 -1.87 -8.41 -11.96
C LYS A 196 -0.78 -9.46 -11.77
N PRO A 197 -0.21 -10.01 -12.84
CA PRO A 197 0.89 -10.96 -12.76
C PRO A 197 2.08 -10.37 -11.99
N ARG A 198 2.81 -11.24 -11.31
CA ARG A 198 4.07 -10.92 -10.64
C ARG A 198 5.20 -11.65 -11.36
N ASP A 199 6.31 -10.96 -11.51
CA ASP A 199 7.50 -11.50 -12.18
C ASP A 199 8.35 -12.24 -11.14
N ALA A 200 8.16 -13.55 -11.08
CA ALA A 200 8.92 -14.42 -10.18
C ALA A 200 10.40 -14.56 -10.60
N ALA A 201 10.74 -14.25 -11.85
CA ALA A 201 12.13 -14.31 -12.32
C ALA A 201 13.04 -13.26 -11.67
N LYS A 202 12.44 -12.26 -11.00
CA LYS A 202 13.17 -11.24 -10.20
C LYS A 202 13.58 -11.73 -8.81
N VAL A 203 13.21 -12.96 -8.43
CA VAL A 203 13.56 -13.55 -7.14
C VAL A 203 14.53 -14.70 -7.38
N GLN A 204 15.64 -14.67 -6.67
CA GLN A 204 16.67 -15.72 -6.73
C GLN A 204 17.06 -16.12 -5.32
N PHE A 205 17.14 -17.44 -5.08
CA PHE A 205 17.78 -17.99 -3.88
C PHE A 205 19.27 -18.15 -4.17
N VAL A 206 20.11 -17.61 -3.33
CA VAL A 206 21.58 -17.71 -3.42
C VAL A 206 22.00 -18.72 -2.40
N GLU A 207 22.65 -19.80 -2.88
CA GLU A 207 23.21 -20.89 -2.09
C GLU A 207 24.71 -20.68 -1.81
#